data_ea172444a5fd36c25a0d061745099ecc
#
_entry.id   ea172444a5fd36c25a0d061745099ecc
#
_cell.length_a   1.000
_cell.length_b   1.000
_cell.length_c   1.000
_cell.angle_alpha   90.00
_cell.angle_beta   90.00
_cell.angle_gamma   90.00
#
_symmetry.space_group_name_H-M   'P 1'
#
loop_
_entity.id
_entity.type
_entity.pdbx_description
1 polymer ?
#
loop_
_entity_poly.entity_id
_entity_poly.type
_entity_poly.pdbx_seq_one_letter_code
_entity_poly.pdbx_strand_id
1 'polypeptide(L)'
;MKERLVLIAISFSVCLSLILSLLLVTEAADMPNNRSEEEIKALRKEVQDLRKEVEDLKTKITARQQAPAPEPQEVVVSMNDDPVKGNLNAPVTIIEFSDFQCPYCGRFFQSTLQEIERDYIKTGKVRYVFRDFPLDFHKQAPKASEAANCAGEQGKYWEMHDKLFANQTTLMVDKLKQYAAEIGLDSGPFDACLDSSKYAEEINRDIEDGKKAGVSGTPSFFIGKSQGKGKEITGKRIVGARPYESFKQVIDQVLADQGK
;
A
#
# COMPACT_ATOMS: atom_id res chain seq x y z
N MET A 1 -46.84 -82.32 5.86
CA MET A 1 -45.77 -82.24 4.83
C MET A 1 -45.43 -80.78 4.39
N LYS A 2 -46.42 -79.93 4.30
CA LYS A 2 -46.19 -78.52 3.83
C LYS A 2 -45.32 -77.68 4.76
N GLU A 3 -45.46 -77.82 6.07
CA GLU A 3 -44.65 -77.00 7.03
C GLU A 3 -43.14 -77.35 7.06
N ARG A 4 -42.75 -78.58 6.84
CA ARG A 4 -41.34 -78.99 6.77
C ARG A 4 -40.63 -78.46 5.52
N LEU A 5 -41.33 -78.28 4.39
CA LEU A 5 -40.81 -77.74 3.16
C LEU A 5 -40.56 -76.23 3.26
N VAL A 6 -41.41 -75.50 3.99
CA VAL A 6 -41.25 -74.03 4.20
C VAL A 6 -40.02 -73.75 5.10
N LEU A 7 -39.79 -74.53 6.14
CA LEU A 7 -38.66 -74.41 7.01
C LEU A 7 -37.31 -74.65 6.30
N ILE A 8 -37.28 -75.67 5.41
CA ILE A 8 -36.11 -75.97 4.60
C ILE A 8 -35.82 -74.85 3.60
N ALA A 9 -36.86 -74.26 2.95
CA ALA A 9 -36.66 -73.15 2.03
C ALA A 9 -36.19 -71.88 2.70
N ILE A 10 -36.63 -71.54 3.92
CA ILE A 10 -36.18 -70.37 4.71
C ILE A 10 -34.75 -70.59 5.17
N SER A 11 -34.38 -71.80 5.61
CA SER A 11 -33.00 -72.13 6.02
C SER A 11 -32.01 -72.02 4.85
N PHE A 12 -32.42 -72.44 3.64
CA PHE A 12 -31.60 -72.34 2.44
C PHE A 12 -31.43 -70.87 1.99
N SER A 13 -32.45 -70.05 2.11
CA SER A 13 -32.42 -68.63 1.75
C SER A 13 -31.51 -67.83 2.72
N VAL A 14 -31.54 -68.10 4.02
CA VAL A 14 -30.72 -67.51 5.03
C VAL A 14 -29.27 -67.92 4.87
N CYS A 15 -28.99 -69.21 4.60
CA CYS A 15 -27.64 -69.68 4.32
C CYS A 15 -27.03 -69.02 3.06
N LEU A 16 -27.85 -68.93 1.99
CA LEU A 16 -27.39 -68.30 0.74
C LEU A 16 -27.08 -66.79 0.91
N SER A 17 -27.90 -66.07 1.70
CA SER A 17 -27.66 -64.66 1.98
C SER A 17 -26.45 -64.46 2.87
N LEU A 18 -26.16 -65.36 3.82
CA LEU A 18 -24.94 -65.33 4.64
C LEU A 18 -23.67 -65.65 3.84
N ILE A 19 -23.75 -66.62 2.91
CA ILE A 19 -22.65 -66.92 1.99
C ILE A 19 -22.38 -65.74 1.03
N LEU A 20 -23.43 -65.13 0.50
CA LEU A 20 -23.28 -63.97 -0.38
C LEU A 20 -22.69 -62.74 0.35
N SER A 21 -23.10 -62.51 1.60
CA SER A 21 -22.53 -61.44 2.41
C SER A 21 -21.06 -61.73 2.82
N LEU A 22 -20.73 -63.01 3.03
CA LEU A 22 -19.33 -63.41 3.32
C LEU A 22 -18.43 -63.25 2.08
N LEU A 23 -18.92 -63.54 0.88
CA LEU A 23 -18.23 -63.35 -0.38
C LEU A 23 -17.99 -61.86 -0.67
N LEU A 24 -18.96 -61.00 -0.39
CA LEU A 24 -18.81 -59.55 -0.53
C LEU A 24 -17.84 -58.92 0.45
N VAL A 25 -17.70 -59.52 1.64
CA VAL A 25 -16.69 -59.04 2.64
C VAL A 25 -15.28 -59.51 2.26
N THR A 26 -15.13 -60.68 1.62
CA THR A 26 -13.78 -61.13 1.16
C THR A 26 -13.29 -60.36 -0.06
N GLU A 27 -14.18 -59.91 -0.95
CA GLU A 27 -13.75 -59.01 -2.06
C GLU A 27 -13.35 -57.64 -1.60
N ALA A 28 -13.91 -57.11 -0.50
CA ALA A 28 -13.53 -55.84 0.07
C ALA A 28 -12.15 -55.88 0.81
N ALA A 29 -11.71 -57.06 1.18
CA ALA A 29 -10.40 -57.25 1.88
C ALA A 29 -9.21 -57.38 0.94
N ASP A 30 -9.41 -57.54 -0.34
CA ASP A 30 -8.36 -57.75 -1.35
C ASP A 30 -8.13 -56.52 -2.27
N MET A 31 -8.45 -55.33 -1.77
CA MET A 31 -7.97 -54.09 -2.43
C MET A 31 -6.46 -54.02 -2.23
N PRO A 32 -5.66 -53.97 -3.28
CA PRO A 32 -4.21 -54.06 -3.14
C PRO A 32 -3.69 -52.83 -2.35
N ASN A 33 -3.21 -53.09 -1.17
CA ASN A 33 -2.52 -52.17 -0.25
C ASN A 33 -1.36 -51.40 -0.96
N ASN A 34 -0.97 -51.87 -2.12
CA ASN A 34 0.13 -51.37 -2.93
C ASN A 34 -0.21 -50.03 -3.59
N ARG A 35 -1.47 -49.72 -3.90
CA ARG A 35 -1.88 -48.46 -4.53
C ARG A 35 -1.82 -47.30 -3.54
N SER A 36 -2.23 -47.54 -2.31
CA SER A 36 -2.15 -46.53 -1.22
C SER A 36 -0.70 -46.26 -0.81
N GLU A 37 0.16 -47.27 -0.83
CA GLU A 37 1.60 -47.09 -0.53
C GLU A 37 2.31 -46.29 -1.61
N GLU A 38 2.01 -46.51 -2.89
CA GLU A 38 2.56 -45.72 -3.99
C GLU A 38 2.09 -44.25 -3.95
N GLU A 39 0.81 -44.01 -3.67
CA GLU A 39 0.26 -42.66 -3.48
C GLU A 39 0.92 -41.94 -2.29
N ILE A 40 1.10 -42.62 -1.17
CA ILE A 40 1.81 -42.09 0.00
C ILE A 40 3.27 -41.76 -0.34
N LYS A 41 3.94 -42.63 -1.10
CA LYS A 41 5.33 -42.39 -1.52
C LYS A 41 5.43 -41.21 -2.49
N ALA A 42 4.49 -41.05 -3.41
CA ALA A 42 4.39 -39.91 -4.32
C ALA A 42 4.17 -38.60 -3.55
N LEU A 43 3.20 -38.57 -2.64
CA LEU A 43 2.94 -37.42 -1.77
C LEU A 43 4.13 -37.06 -0.89
N ARG A 44 4.82 -38.05 -0.32
CA ARG A 44 6.04 -37.79 0.46
C ARG A 44 7.13 -37.13 -0.38
N LYS A 45 7.29 -37.55 -1.63
CA LYS A 45 8.25 -36.96 -2.57
C LYS A 45 7.85 -35.51 -2.88
N GLU A 46 6.58 -35.26 -3.19
CA GLU A 46 6.07 -33.92 -3.46
C GLU A 46 6.28 -32.96 -2.27
N VAL A 47 5.98 -33.44 -1.05
CA VAL A 47 6.24 -32.67 0.19
C VAL A 47 7.74 -32.39 0.38
N GLN A 48 8.62 -33.32 0.02
CA GLN A 48 10.07 -33.08 0.08
C GLN A 48 10.52 -32.05 -0.95
N ASP A 49 9.99 -32.10 -2.17
CA ASP A 49 10.33 -31.15 -3.22
C ASP A 49 9.83 -29.73 -2.87
N LEU A 50 8.59 -29.62 -2.38
CA LEU A 50 8.04 -28.34 -1.88
C LEU A 50 8.85 -27.77 -0.71
N ARG A 51 9.33 -28.61 0.21
CA ARG A 51 10.20 -28.15 1.31
C ARG A 51 11.53 -27.60 0.80
N LYS A 52 12.12 -28.19 -0.23
CA LYS A 52 13.33 -27.65 -0.88
C LYS A 52 13.07 -26.31 -1.55
N GLU A 53 11.94 -26.17 -2.25
CA GLU A 53 11.56 -24.90 -2.86
C GLU A 53 11.35 -23.81 -1.82
N VAL A 54 10.68 -24.11 -0.72
CA VAL A 54 10.47 -23.16 0.38
C VAL A 54 11.81 -22.73 1.00
N GLU A 55 12.77 -23.64 1.17
CA GLU A 55 14.07 -23.31 1.75
C GLU A 55 14.93 -22.49 0.76
N ASP A 56 14.86 -22.79 -0.55
CA ASP A 56 15.51 -21.99 -1.58
C ASP A 56 14.92 -20.57 -1.65
N LEU A 57 13.59 -20.46 -1.59
CA LEU A 57 12.91 -19.15 -1.53
C LEU A 57 13.29 -18.36 -0.28
N LYS A 58 13.35 -18.99 0.90
CA LYS A 58 13.83 -18.35 2.12
C LYS A 58 15.25 -17.83 1.96
N THR A 59 16.14 -18.66 1.41
CA THR A 59 17.53 -18.26 1.19
C THR A 59 17.62 -17.06 0.24
N LYS A 60 16.85 -17.05 -0.85
CA LYS A 60 16.78 -15.94 -1.80
C LYS A 60 16.20 -14.67 -1.16
N ILE A 61 15.16 -14.80 -0.33
CA ILE A 61 14.57 -13.67 0.41
C ILE A 61 15.60 -13.10 1.40
N THR A 62 16.27 -13.95 2.16
CA THR A 62 17.28 -13.53 3.14
C THR A 62 18.48 -12.86 2.44
N ALA A 63 18.97 -13.43 1.34
CA ALA A 63 20.03 -12.82 0.55
C ALA A 63 19.62 -11.46 -0.05
N ARG A 64 18.36 -11.32 -0.48
CA ARG A 64 17.83 -10.05 -0.98
C ARG A 64 17.65 -9.00 0.12
N GLN A 65 17.33 -9.43 1.34
CA GLN A 65 17.25 -8.54 2.51
C GLN A 65 18.62 -8.12 3.03
N GLN A 66 19.65 -8.92 2.83
CA GLN A 66 21.04 -8.64 3.21
C GLN A 66 21.84 -7.92 2.13
N ALA A 67 21.36 -7.92 0.88
CA ALA A 67 21.96 -7.09 -0.16
C ALA A 67 21.83 -5.63 0.25
N PRO A 68 22.91 -4.80 0.17
CA PRO A 68 22.80 -3.37 0.38
C PRO A 68 21.67 -2.86 -0.50
N ALA A 69 20.71 -2.15 0.08
CA ALA A 69 19.69 -1.48 -0.72
C ALA A 69 20.42 -0.63 -1.77
N PRO A 70 20.05 -0.70 -3.07
CA PRO A 70 20.66 0.17 -4.06
C PRO A 70 20.60 1.60 -3.52
N GLU A 71 21.74 2.31 -3.57
CA GLU A 71 21.78 3.69 -3.09
C GLU A 71 20.63 4.47 -3.73
N PRO A 72 19.88 5.27 -2.96
CA PRO A 72 18.76 6.03 -3.49
C PRO A 72 19.24 6.87 -4.66
N GLN A 73 18.65 6.69 -5.82
CA GLN A 73 18.99 7.44 -7.01
C GLN A 73 18.74 8.94 -6.73
N GLU A 74 19.76 9.76 -6.91
CA GLU A 74 19.64 11.21 -6.76
C GLU A 74 18.95 11.80 -8.00
N VAL A 75 17.92 12.58 -7.78
CA VAL A 75 17.11 13.22 -8.82
C VAL A 75 16.92 14.69 -8.50
N VAL A 76 17.03 15.54 -9.51
CA VAL A 76 16.67 16.96 -9.37
C VAL A 76 15.16 17.09 -9.45
N VAL A 77 14.56 17.66 -8.40
CA VAL A 77 13.10 17.82 -8.29
C VAL A 77 12.78 19.24 -7.84
N SER A 78 11.85 19.89 -8.56
CA SER A 78 11.30 21.18 -8.16
C SER A 78 10.23 21.00 -7.09
N MET A 79 10.16 21.93 -6.16
CA MET A 79 9.04 22.08 -5.23
C MET A 79 8.00 23.09 -5.74
N ASN A 80 8.23 23.70 -6.88
CA ASN A 80 7.40 24.75 -7.49
C ASN A 80 6.89 25.82 -6.49
N ASP A 81 5.58 26.13 -6.57
CA ASP A 81 4.86 26.99 -5.62
C ASP A 81 3.97 26.15 -4.68
N ASP A 82 4.25 24.86 -4.59
CA ASP A 82 3.46 23.89 -3.83
C ASP A 82 3.48 24.15 -2.31
N PRO A 83 2.45 23.68 -1.60
CA PRO A 83 2.30 23.92 -0.18
C PRO A 83 3.46 23.38 0.65
N VAL A 84 4.02 24.23 1.52
CA VAL A 84 5.12 23.89 2.41
C VAL A 84 4.65 23.84 3.85
N LYS A 85 4.98 22.75 4.55
CA LYS A 85 4.81 22.62 6.00
C LYS A 85 6.17 22.80 6.68
N GLY A 86 6.23 23.65 7.71
CA GLY A 86 7.44 23.89 8.49
C GLY A 86 8.18 25.17 8.13
N ASN A 87 9.44 25.25 8.54
CA ASN A 87 10.27 26.43 8.32
C ASN A 87 10.78 26.49 6.88
N LEU A 88 10.45 27.56 6.14
CA LEU A 88 10.90 27.75 4.76
C LEU A 88 12.42 27.77 4.60
N ASN A 89 13.16 28.11 5.67
CA ASN A 89 14.62 28.12 5.71
C ASN A 89 15.21 26.82 6.28
N ALA A 90 14.40 25.77 6.47
CA ALA A 90 14.90 24.49 6.96
C ALA A 90 16.00 23.94 6.04
N PRO A 91 17.06 23.34 6.63
CA PRO A 91 18.22 22.88 5.86
C PRO A 91 17.91 21.68 4.95
N VAL A 92 16.88 20.89 5.26
CA VAL A 92 16.47 19.73 4.45
C VAL A 92 15.06 19.93 3.93
N THR A 93 14.84 19.52 2.69
CA THR A 93 13.52 19.47 2.06
C THR A 93 13.12 18.02 1.80
N ILE A 94 11.88 17.68 2.16
CA ILE A 94 11.18 16.47 1.72
C ILE A 94 10.12 16.92 0.74
N ILE A 95 10.12 16.36 -0.48
CA ILE A 95 9.04 16.53 -1.46
C ILE A 95 8.31 15.18 -1.55
N GLU A 96 7.01 15.16 -1.28
CA GLU A 96 6.15 14.00 -1.48
C GLU A 96 5.25 14.20 -2.68
N PHE A 97 5.26 13.27 -3.63
CA PHE A 97 4.23 13.11 -4.63
C PHE A 97 3.17 12.16 -4.09
N SER A 98 1.96 12.64 -3.93
CA SER A 98 0.93 11.98 -3.14
C SER A 98 -0.45 12.02 -3.81
N ASP A 99 -1.36 11.18 -3.29
CA ASP A 99 -2.71 11.01 -3.80
C ASP A 99 -3.67 10.82 -2.60
N PHE A 100 -4.64 11.70 -2.47
CA PHE A 100 -5.58 11.68 -1.34
C PHE A 100 -6.46 10.43 -1.28
N GLN A 101 -6.61 9.69 -2.38
CA GLN A 101 -7.39 8.45 -2.42
C GLN A 101 -6.50 7.19 -2.22
N CYS A 102 -5.17 7.35 -2.27
CA CYS A 102 -4.23 6.25 -2.15
C CYS A 102 -4.13 5.74 -0.70
N PRO A 103 -4.41 4.44 -0.43
CA PRO A 103 -4.34 3.90 0.92
C PRO A 103 -2.92 3.88 1.50
N TYR A 104 -1.89 3.82 0.65
CA TYR A 104 -0.50 3.90 1.09
C TYR A 104 -0.11 5.32 1.52
N CYS A 105 -0.63 6.36 0.83
CA CYS A 105 -0.46 7.76 1.25
C CYS A 105 -1.15 8.02 2.59
N GLY A 106 -2.37 7.50 2.77
CA GLY A 106 -3.06 7.57 4.06
C GLY A 106 -2.30 6.88 5.18
N ARG A 107 -1.68 5.73 4.93
CA ARG A 107 -0.84 5.04 5.92
C ARG A 107 0.38 5.87 6.29
N PHE A 108 1.07 6.45 5.31
CA PHE A 108 2.20 7.34 5.57
C PHE A 108 1.78 8.54 6.42
N PHE A 109 0.69 9.21 6.05
CA PHE A 109 0.12 10.33 6.78
C PHE A 109 -0.18 9.98 8.25
N GLN A 110 -0.85 8.84 8.49
CA GLN A 110 -1.29 8.44 9.83
C GLN A 110 -0.15 8.00 10.76
N SER A 111 0.97 7.54 10.21
CA SER A 111 2.07 6.98 11.01
C SER A 111 3.37 7.77 10.83
N THR A 112 4.05 7.56 9.72
CA THR A 112 5.41 8.05 9.49
C THR A 112 5.51 9.57 9.44
N LEU A 113 4.54 10.26 8.80
CA LEU A 113 4.55 11.72 8.74
C LEU A 113 4.43 12.35 10.14
N GLN A 114 3.65 11.75 11.04
CA GLN A 114 3.49 12.26 12.41
C GLN A 114 4.83 12.25 13.17
N GLU A 115 5.65 11.21 12.94
CA GLU A 115 6.97 11.11 13.56
C GLU A 115 7.96 12.09 12.92
N ILE A 116 7.96 12.22 11.59
CA ILE A 116 8.76 13.21 10.88
C ILE A 116 8.38 14.65 11.31
N GLU A 117 7.08 14.91 11.47
CA GLU A 117 6.59 16.21 11.92
C GLU A 117 7.08 16.56 13.31
N ARG A 118 7.01 15.62 14.25
CA ARG A 118 7.47 15.77 15.62
C ARG A 118 8.99 16.04 15.69
N ASP A 119 9.78 15.22 15.01
CA ASP A 119 11.22 15.15 15.23
C ASP A 119 12.04 16.11 14.32
N TYR A 120 11.45 16.49 13.17
CA TYR A 120 12.18 17.28 12.17
C TYR A 120 11.47 18.55 11.71
N ILE A 121 10.15 18.48 11.41
CA ILE A 121 9.45 19.67 10.86
C ILE A 121 9.24 20.71 11.96
N LYS A 122 8.68 20.31 13.11
CA LYS A 122 8.46 21.21 14.26
C LYS A 122 9.76 21.73 14.88
N THR A 123 10.86 21.01 14.71
CA THR A 123 12.19 21.43 15.16
C THR A 123 12.93 22.35 14.16
N GLY A 124 12.31 22.63 13.00
CA GLY A 124 12.86 23.50 11.97
C GLY A 124 13.98 22.88 11.14
N LYS A 125 14.25 21.57 11.29
CA LYS A 125 15.29 20.85 10.54
C LYS A 125 14.86 20.47 9.13
N VAL A 126 13.56 20.27 8.93
CA VAL A 126 12.96 19.83 7.66
C VAL A 126 11.82 20.76 7.28
N ARG A 127 11.72 21.12 6.01
CA ARG A 127 10.49 21.58 5.37
C ARG A 127 9.92 20.44 4.53
N TYR A 128 8.62 20.30 4.57
CA TYR A 128 7.89 19.28 3.85
C TYR A 128 6.99 19.90 2.80
N VAL A 129 7.07 19.41 1.57
CA VAL A 129 6.35 19.89 0.40
C VAL A 129 5.45 18.78 -0.08
N PHE A 130 4.18 19.08 -0.29
CA PHE A 130 3.20 18.15 -0.84
C PHE A 130 2.93 18.50 -2.29
N ARG A 131 3.12 17.55 -3.19
CA ARG A 131 2.84 17.67 -4.62
C ARG A 131 1.75 16.68 -5.02
N ASP A 132 0.79 17.15 -5.79
CA ASP A 132 -0.35 16.36 -6.22
C ASP A 132 0.05 15.34 -7.30
N PHE A 133 -0.26 14.06 -7.06
CA PHE A 133 -0.05 13.01 -8.05
C PHE A 133 -1.21 12.01 -8.04
N PRO A 134 -2.46 12.49 -8.37
CA PRO A 134 -3.61 11.62 -8.46
C PRO A 134 -3.41 10.53 -9.52
N LEU A 135 -3.60 9.27 -9.13
CA LEU A 135 -3.46 8.12 -10.02
C LEU A 135 -4.71 7.96 -10.89
N ASP A 136 -4.55 7.57 -12.14
CA ASP A 136 -5.64 7.52 -13.14
C ASP A 136 -6.87 6.69 -12.72
N PHE A 137 -6.66 5.67 -11.88
CA PHE A 137 -7.73 4.81 -11.36
C PHE A 137 -8.40 5.34 -10.07
N HIS A 138 -7.88 6.40 -9.46
CA HIS A 138 -8.45 7.08 -8.29
C HIS A 138 -9.34 8.27 -8.72
N LYS A 139 -10.59 7.97 -9.04
CA LYS A 139 -11.48 8.92 -9.71
C LYS A 139 -11.84 10.18 -8.89
N GLN A 140 -11.71 10.11 -7.57
CA GLN A 140 -12.01 11.25 -6.69
C GLN A 140 -10.74 12.05 -6.32
N ALA A 141 -9.56 11.49 -6.53
CA ALA A 141 -8.29 12.12 -6.14
C ALA A 141 -8.06 13.49 -6.81
N PRO A 142 -8.31 13.70 -8.11
CA PRO A 142 -8.12 15.02 -8.73
C PRO A 142 -8.94 16.10 -8.05
N LYS A 143 -10.22 15.84 -7.76
CA LYS A 143 -11.08 16.82 -7.07
C LYS A 143 -10.70 17.03 -5.59
N ALA A 144 -10.18 16.02 -4.92
CA ALA A 144 -9.64 16.16 -3.57
C ALA A 144 -8.39 17.06 -3.57
N SER A 145 -7.49 16.90 -4.55
CA SER A 145 -6.35 17.78 -4.77
C SER A 145 -6.78 19.23 -5.00
N GLU A 146 -7.73 19.46 -5.91
CA GLU A 146 -8.30 20.79 -6.14
C GLU A 146 -8.88 21.40 -4.83
N ALA A 147 -9.57 20.60 -4.02
CA ALA A 147 -10.14 21.06 -2.75
C ALA A 147 -9.08 21.51 -1.74
N ALA A 148 -7.95 20.79 -1.65
CA ALA A 148 -6.85 21.18 -0.79
C ALA A 148 -6.24 22.51 -1.24
N ASN A 149 -6.01 22.68 -2.54
CA ASN A 149 -5.49 23.91 -3.13
C ASN A 149 -6.47 25.08 -2.98
N CYS A 150 -7.79 24.89 -3.20
CA CYS A 150 -8.81 25.89 -2.95
C CYS A 150 -8.87 26.33 -1.48
N ALA A 151 -8.67 25.39 -0.54
CA ALA A 151 -8.58 25.71 0.88
C ALA A 151 -7.31 26.55 1.19
N GLY A 152 -6.25 26.31 0.43
CA GLY A 152 -4.99 27.07 0.50
C GLY A 152 -5.18 28.57 0.23
N GLU A 153 -6.12 28.97 -0.64
CA GLU A 153 -6.45 30.38 -0.90
C GLU A 153 -6.94 31.12 0.36
N GLN A 154 -7.48 30.37 1.31
CA GLN A 154 -7.94 30.89 2.61
C GLN A 154 -6.98 30.54 3.75
N GLY A 155 -5.74 30.10 3.43
CA GLY A 155 -4.69 29.77 4.39
C GLY A 155 -4.92 28.45 5.15
N LYS A 156 -5.79 27.57 4.64
CA LYS A 156 -6.17 26.32 5.32
C LYS A 156 -5.88 25.06 4.49
N TYR A 157 -4.80 25.10 3.70
CA TYR A 157 -4.37 23.94 2.92
C TYR A 157 -4.15 22.69 3.79
N TRP A 158 -3.40 22.85 4.88
CA TRP A 158 -3.00 21.72 5.71
C TRP A 158 -4.16 21.16 6.54
N GLU A 159 -5.10 21.99 6.95
CA GLU A 159 -6.33 21.54 7.61
C GLU A 159 -7.20 20.71 6.65
N MET A 160 -7.31 21.15 5.38
CA MET A 160 -8.02 20.39 4.36
C MET A 160 -7.26 19.11 4.00
N HIS A 161 -5.94 19.15 3.81
CA HIS A 161 -5.08 18.00 3.60
C HIS A 161 -5.32 16.91 4.68
N ASP A 162 -5.25 17.29 5.95
CA ASP A 162 -5.43 16.38 7.07
C ASP A 162 -6.87 15.81 7.09
N LYS A 163 -7.87 16.65 6.76
CA LYS A 163 -9.27 16.25 6.68
C LYS A 163 -9.52 15.24 5.55
N LEU A 164 -8.89 15.42 4.39
CA LEU A 164 -9.02 14.52 3.23
C LEU A 164 -8.41 13.15 3.54
N PHE A 165 -7.20 13.10 4.12
CA PHE A 165 -6.59 11.82 4.51
C PHE A 165 -7.34 11.11 5.63
N ALA A 166 -7.98 11.85 6.54
CA ALA A 166 -8.85 11.26 7.56
C ALA A 166 -10.13 10.65 6.97
N ASN A 167 -10.51 11.00 5.72
CA ASN A 167 -11.78 10.64 5.09
C ASN A 167 -11.62 10.07 3.68
N GLN A 168 -10.55 9.32 3.39
CA GLN A 168 -10.16 8.84 2.06
C GLN A 168 -11.26 8.09 1.28
N THR A 169 -12.25 7.53 1.95
CA THR A 169 -13.33 6.77 1.32
C THR A 169 -14.52 7.64 0.90
N THR A 170 -14.51 8.93 1.24
CA THR A 170 -15.64 9.85 1.05
C THR A 170 -15.16 11.20 0.48
N LEU A 171 -14.57 11.17 -0.73
CA LEU A 171 -13.98 12.34 -1.39
C LEU A 171 -14.83 12.88 -2.55
N MET A 172 -16.14 12.64 -2.54
CA MET A 172 -17.08 13.23 -3.52
C MET A 172 -17.25 14.73 -3.28
N VAL A 173 -17.58 15.47 -4.34
CA VAL A 173 -17.63 16.96 -4.33
C VAL A 173 -18.49 17.52 -3.20
N ASP A 174 -19.66 16.94 -2.96
CA ASP A 174 -20.55 17.34 -1.85
C ASP A 174 -19.86 17.18 -0.48
N LYS A 175 -19.04 16.13 -0.30
CA LYS A 175 -18.26 15.93 0.92
C LYS A 175 -17.09 16.90 1.03
N LEU A 176 -16.42 17.20 -0.07
CA LEU A 176 -15.35 18.21 -0.08
C LEU A 176 -15.86 19.57 0.38
N LYS A 177 -17.05 19.99 -0.12
CA LYS A 177 -17.72 21.23 0.33
C LYS A 177 -18.13 21.16 1.81
N GLN A 178 -18.62 20.01 2.26
CA GLN A 178 -18.91 19.80 3.69
C GLN A 178 -17.63 19.92 4.54
N TYR A 179 -16.52 19.32 4.13
CA TYR A 179 -15.24 19.42 4.85
C TYR A 179 -14.72 20.84 4.90
N ALA A 180 -14.88 21.60 3.82
CA ALA A 180 -14.53 23.02 3.80
C ALA A 180 -15.30 23.83 4.86
N ALA A 181 -16.60 23.61 4.97
CA ALA A 181 -17.41 24.22 6.00
C ALA A 181 -17.00 23.78 7.42
N GLU A 182 -16.72 22.49 7.63
CA GLU A 182 -16.30 21.92 8.92
C GLU A 182 -14.94 22.48 9.41
N ILE A 183 -14.02 22.81 8.51
CA ILE A 183 -12.76 23.48 8.85
C ILE A 183 -12.90 25.01 8.89
N GLY A 184 -14.12 25.55 8.69
CA GLY A 184 -14.44 26.97 8.81
C GLY A 184 -13.94 27.84 7.65
N LEU A 185 -14.00 27.32 6.42
CA LEU A 185 -13.78 28.10 5.20
C LEU A 185 -15.04 28.90 4.84
N ASP A 186 -14.85 30.03 4.17
CA ASP A 186 -15.95 30.69 3.46
C ASP A 186 -16.36 29.84 2.26
N SER A 187 -17.59 29.34 2.29
CA SER A 187 -18.13 28.42 1.29
C SER A 187 -18.26 29.06 -0.09
N GLY A 188 -18.56 30.37 -0.20
CA GLY A 188 -18.73 31.04 -1.48
C GLY A 188 -17.47 30.99 -2.33
N PRO A 189 -16.33 31.54 -1.87
CA PRO A 189 -15.06 31.47 -2.59
C PRO A 189 -14.57 30.03 -2.79
N PHE A 190 -14.72 29.17 -1.80
CA PHE A 190 -14.29 27.77 -1.91
C PHE A 190 -15.04 27.01 -2.99
N ASP A 191 -16.38 27.10 -3.00
CA ASP A 191 -17.24 26.44 -3.98
C ASP A 191 -16.95 26.96 -5.40
N ALA A 192 -16.80 28.27 -5.57
CA ALA A 192 -16.45 28.85 -6.85
C ALA A 192 -15.09 28.35 -7.38
N CYS A 193 -14.09 28.24 -6.51
CA CYS A 193 -12.78 27.68 -6.85
C CYS A 193 -12.89 26.22 -7.28
N LEU A 194 -13.55 25.38 -6.47
CA LEU A 194 -13.67 23.95 -6.71
C LEU A 194 -14.51 23.63 -7.96
N ASP A 195 -15.64 24.33 -8.15
CA ASP A 195 -16.55 24.10 -9.28
C ASP A 195 -15.93 24.53 -10.60
N SER A 196 -15.08 25.57 -10.60
CA SER A 196 -14.37 26.04 -11.80
C SER A 196 -13.16 25.20 -12.19
N SER A 197 -12.78 24.20 -11.38
CA SER A 197 -11.54 23.41 -11.55
C SER A 197 -10.28 24.29 -11.67
N LYS A 198 -10.20 25.34 -10.87
CA LYS A 198 -9.13 26.36 -10.91
C LYS A 198 -7.73 25.77 -10.86
N TYR A 199 -7.54 24.69 -10.11
CA TYR A 199 -6.23 24.05 -9.89
C TYR A 199 -5.95 22.84 -10.78
N ALA A 200 -6.84 22.49 -11.72
CA ALA A 200 -6.64 21.33 -12.59
C ALA A 200 -5.35 21.38 -13.41
N GLU A 201 -4.96 22.54 -13.92
CA GLU A 201 -3.72 22.71 -14.70
C GLU A 201 -2.47 22.59 -13.80
N GLU A 202 -2.53 23.09 -12.57
CA GLU A 202 -1.43 22.98 -11.60
C GLU A 202 -1.20 21.52 -11.21
N ILE A 203 -2.26 20.79 -10.88
CA ILE A 203 -2.20 19.35 -10.59
C ILE A 203 -1.64 18.57 -11.78
N ASN A 204 -2.02 18.91 -13.01
CA ASN A 204 -1.46 18.27 -14.20
C ASN A 204 0.04 18.55 -14.35
N ARG A 205 0.51 19.77 -14.05
CA ARG A 205 1.96 20.07 -14.02
C ARG A 205 2.69 19.24 -12.99
N ASP A 206 2.11 19.03 -11.82
CA ASP A 206 2.69 18.18 -10.77
C ASP A 206 2.82 16.73 -11.22
N ILE A 207 1.78 16.18 -11.86
CA ILE A 207 1.82 14.85 -12.44
C ILE A 207 2.93 14.73 -13.49
N GLU A 208 3.06 15.71 -14.38
CA GLU A 208 4.11 15.70 -15.41
C GLU A 208 5.51 15.78 -14.82
N ASP A 209 5.73 16.65 -13.84
CA ASP A 209 7.00 16.79 -13.16
C ASP A 209 7.36 15.55 -12.36
N GLY A 210 6.38 14.95 -11.67
CA GLY A 210 6.55 13.66 -11.00
C GLY A 210 6.97 12.57 -11.98
N LYS A 211 6.31 12.48 -13.15
CA LYS A 211 6.67 11.51 -14.21
C LYS A 211 8.10 11.75 -14.71
N LYS A 212 8.52 13.00 -14.93
CA LYS A 212 9.90 13.36 -15.30
C LYS A 212 10.90 12.96 -14.23
N ALA A 213 10.55 13.12 -12.94
CA ALA A 213 11.35 12.67 -11.81
C ALA A 213 11.31 11.13 -11.60
N GLY A 214 10.59 10.40 -12.45
CA GLY A 214 10.49 8.94 -12.41
C GLY A 214 9.45 8.42 -11.41
N VAL A 215 8.52 9.25 -10.93
CA VAL A 215 7.40 8.80 -10.10
C VAL A 215 6.47 7.93 -10.95
N SER A 216 6.21 6.72 -10.48
CA SER A 216 5.30 5.75 -11.10
C SER A 216 4.20 5.25 -10.17
N GLY A 217 4.13 5.81 -8.97
CA GLY A 217 3.14 5.48 -7.94
C GLY A 217 3.33 6.28 -6.68
N THR A 218 2.34 6.29 -5.82
CA THR A 218 2.26 7.09 -4.61
C THR A 218 2.22 6.25 -3.33
N PRO A 219 2.77 6.76 -2.23
CA PRO A 219 3.58 7.97 -2.15
C PRO A 219 4.99 7.75 -2.72
N SER A 220 5.59 8.80 -3.29
CA SER A 220 7.00 8.82 -3.70
C SER A 220 7.65 10.08 -3.14
N PHE A 221 8.84 9.94 -2.57
CA PHE A 221 9.51 11.01 -1.85
C PHE A 221 10.88 11.31 -2.44
N PHE A 222 11.29 12.58 -2.34
CA PHE A 222 12.62 13.03 -2.63
C PHE A 222 13.12 13.86 -1.43
N ILE A 223 14.27 13.46 -0.88
CA ILE A 223 14.83 14.08 0.32
C ILE A 223 16.22 14.62 -0.01
N GLY A 224 16.40 15.90 0.13
CA GLY A 224 17.64 16.54 -0.25
C GLY A 224 17.91 17.81 0.53
N LYS A 225 19.12 18.34 0.31
CA LYS A 225 19.57 19.61 0.89
C LYS A 225 18.74 20.76 0.30
N SER A 226 18.24 21.63 1.15
CA SER A 226 17.56 22.85 0.72
C SER A 226 18.58 23.81 0.11
N GLN A 227 18.28 24.36 -1.06
CA GLN A 227 19.14 25.34 -1.74
C GLN A 227 18.66 26.77 -1.42
N GLY A 228 18.66 27.15 -0.14
CA GLY A 228 18.22 28.48 0.32
C GLY A 228 16.76 28.73 -0.08
N LYS A 229 16.50 29.83 -0.81
CA LYS A 229 15.19 30.15 -1.41
C LYS A 229 14.95 29.43 -2.75
N GLY A 230 15.88 28.58 -3.20
CA GLY A 230 15.74 27.81 -4.43
C GLY A 230 14.55 26.85 -4.36
N LYS A 231 13.89 26.68 -5.50
CA LYS A 231 12.71 25.82 -5.64
C LYS A 231 13.06 24.38 -6.02
N GLU A 232 14.34 24.05 -6.17
CA GLU A 232 14.80 22.72 -6.57
C GLU A 232 15.67 22.09 -5.49
N ILE A 233 15.64 20.77 -5.43
CA ILE A 233 16.57 19.98 -4.64
C ILE A 233 17.15 18.85 -5.51
N THR A 234 18.39 18.45 -5.21
CA THR A 234 18.88 17.14 -5.62
C THR A 234 18.54 16.17 -4.47
N GLY A 235 17.56 15.32 -4.68
CA GLY A 235 16.98 14.49 -3.63
C GLY A 235 17.24 13.01 -3.81
N LYS A 236 17.49 12.32 -2.70
CA LYS A 236 17.49 10.85 -2.64
C LYS A 236 16.04 10.35 -2.67
N ARG A 237 15.76 9.43 -3.57
CA ARG A 237 14.40 8.93 -3.78
C ARG A 237 14.05 7.83 -2.78
N ILE A 238 12.86 7.93 -2.16
CA ILE A 238 12.22 6.85 -1.40
C ILE A 238 10.87 6.53 -2.05
N VAL A 239 10.56 5.25 -2.28
CA VAL A 239 9.31 4.81 -2.91
C VAL A 239 8.44 4.07 -1.92
N GLY A 240 7.16 4.48 -1.84
CA GLY A 240 6.12 3.86 -1.01
C GLY A 240 6.15 4.31 0.46
N ALA A 241 5.11 3.94 1.19
CA ALA A 241 4.96 4.22 2.62
C ALA A 241 5.94 3.37 3.44
N ARG A 242 7.20 3.78 3.46
CA ARG A 242 8.25 3.12 4.25
C ARG A 242 8.13 3.47 5.74
N PRO A 243 8.66 2.63 6.64
CA PRO A 243 8.74 2.94 8.06
C PRO A 243 9.56 4.20 8.33
N TYR A 244 9.28 4.88 9.44
CA TYR A 244 9.96 6.10 9.88
C TYR A 244 11.50 5.99 9.85
N GLU A 245 12.08 4.88 10.28
CA GLU A 245 13.53 4.67 10.29
C GLU A 245 14.19 4.81 8.92
N SER A 246 13.47 4.47 7.84
CA SER A 246 13.97 4.67 6.48
C SER A 246 14.12 6.16 6.12
N PHE A 247 13.18 6.98 6.56
CA PHE A 247 13.22 8.43 6.38
C PHE A 247 14.27 9.07 7.29
N LYS A 248 14.28 8.68 8.56
CA LYS A 248 15.24 9.13 9.56
C LYS A 248 16.68 8.97 9.07
N GLN A 249 17.04 7.79 8.57
CA GLN A 249 18.38 7.52 8.05
C GLN A 249 18.78 8.50 6.95
N VAL A 250 17.90 8.76 5.97
CA VAL A 250 18.19 9.65 4.85
C VAL A 250 18.23 11.12 5.32
N ILE A 251 17.30 11.54 6.16
CA ILE A 251 17.26 12.91 6.70
C ILE A 251 18.53 13.20 7.50
N ASP A 252 18.91 12.29 8.41
CA ASP A 252 20.09 12.47 9.25
C ASP A 252 21.38 12.50 8.41
N GLN A 253 21.47 11.70 7.35
CA GLN A 253 22.57 11.73 6.41
C GLN A 253 22.66 13.09 5.70
N VAL A 254 21.55 13.62 5.15
CA VAL A 254 21.51 14.91 4.47
C VAL A 254 21.86 16.05 5.43
N LEU A 255 21.42 15.98 6.70
CA LEU A 255 21.78 16.93 7.74
C LEU A 255 23.29 16.92 8.06
N ALA A 256 23.89 15.73 8.16
CA ALA A 256 25.32 15.58 8.44
C ALA A 256 26.21 16.10 7.30
N ASP A 257 25.78 15.97 6.06
CA ASP A 257 26.52 16.44 4.87
C ASP A 257 26.49 17.97 4.71
N GLN A 258 25.75 18.70 5.55
CA GLN A 258 25.72 20.16 5.55
C GLN A 258 26.88 20.78 6.34
N GLY A 259 27.55 20.02 7.18
CA GLY A 259 28.67 20.48 8.02
C GLY A 259 30.06 20.37 7.37
N LYS A 260 30.09 19.88 6.13
CA LYS A 260 31.33 19.78 5.34
C LYS A 260 31.32 20.80 4.20
#